data_e760bd770efc0916207f5eca578c5d22
#
_entry.id   e760bd770efc0916207f5eca578c5d22
#
_cell.length_a   1.000
_cell.length_b   1.000
_cell.length_c   1.000
_cell.angle_alpha   90.00
_cell.angle_beta   90.00
_cell.angle_gamma   90.00
#
_symmetry.space_group_name_H-M   'P 1'
#
loop_
_entity.id
_entity.type
_entity.pdbx_description
1 polymer ?
#
loop_
_entity_poly.entity_id
_entity_poly.type
_entity_poly.pdbx_seq_one_letter_code
_entity_poly.pdbx_strand_id
1 'polypeptide(L)'
;MAASPAIVGDALVVHGMDGYVRVLERSSGRLRFAYRIGSPIESSPMVRDGVDYFGAWNGNVYALDLRRRRLVWRFRSGHKITSSAALAGRSVYIGDYGGRILSLWPGSGRVRWIRRVDGRVYGTPAVARGRVFVPSSTGRSLTAFSTGGRRLWRVRTGGYVYSSPAVWGGRVYFGSYDGRLYAVRARGGRVLWRLRVGGHVSGAPAVVAGVVYAGSTAERIVGADARTGRVLLRFPHGQYVPVSGNGRRLLLHGYSRLYAVEAARRPRTPRRR
;
A
#
# COMPACT_ATOMS: atom_id res chain seq x y z
N MET A 1 -4.42 -1.28 13.24
CA MET A 1 -4.18 -2.22 12.12
C MET A 1 -2.76 -2.73 12.27
N ALA A 2 -2.54 -4.04 12.28
CA ALA A 2 -1.19 -4.59 12.34
C ALA A 2 -0.52 -4.48 10.97
N ALA A 3 0.80 -4.32 10.96
CA ALA A 3 1.60 -4.33 9.75
C ALA A 3 1.47 -5.69 9.01
N SER A 4 1.41 -5.67 7.69
CA SER A 4 1.49 -6.90 6.91
C SER A 4 2.92 -7.42 6.90
N PRO A 5 3.17 -8.72 7.13
CA PRO A 5 4.53 -9.28 7.08
C PRO A 5 5.10 -9.23 5.66
N ALA A 6 6.43 -9.16 5.55
CA ALA A 6 7.15 -9.31 4.29
C ALA A 6 7.86 -10.66 4.22
N ILE A 7 7.73 -11.33 3.07
CA ILE A 7 8.47 -12.57 2.78
C ILE A 7 9.80 -12.19 2.11
N VAL A 8 10.91 -12.64 2.68
CA VAL A 8 12.27 -12.38 2.20
C VAL A 8 13.04 -13.71 2.14
N GLY A 9 13.00 -14.36 0.99
CA GLY A 9 13.56 -15.70 0.82
C GLY A 9 12.86 -16.72 1.74
N ASP A 10 13.61 -17.28 2.68
CA ASP A 10 13.16 -18.24 3.69
C ASP A 10 12.74 -17.58 5.02
N ALA A 11 12.66 -16.25 5.08
CA ALA A 11 12.32 -15.51 6.27
C ALA A 11 11.02 -14.73 6.12
N LEU A 12 10.35 -14.48 7.25
CA LEU A 12 9.28 -13.52 7.44
C LEU A 12 9.80 -12.36 8.28
N VAL A 13 9.62 -11.14 7.80
CA VAL A 13 9.88 -9.92 8.58
C VAL A 13 8.55 -9.37 9.08
N VAL A 14 8.46 -9.15 10.39
CA VAL A 14 7.23 -8.71 11.07
C VAL A 14 7.53 -7.49 11.94
N HIS A 15 6.70 -6.46 11.83
CA HIS A 15 6.74 -5.29 12.68
C HIS A 15 5.67 -5.38 13.77
N GLY A 16 6.05 -5.03 15.00
CA GLY A 16 5.18 -5.09 16.16
C GLY A 16 4.82 -3.73 16.72
N MET A 17 3.58 -3.61 17.23
CA MET A 17 3.15 -2.45 18.02
C MET A 17 3.88 -2.36 19.36
N ASP A 18 4.55 -3.43 19.77
CA ASP A 18 5.45 -3.49 20.92
C ASP A 18 6.84 -2.89 20.66
N GLY A 19 7.05 -2.38 19.44
CA GLY A 19 8.29 -1.72 19.05
C GLY A 19 9.42 -2.64 18.63
N TYR A 20 9.12 -3.87 18.25
CA TYR A 20 10.11 -4.80 17.73
C TYR A 20 9.95 -5.06 16.23
N VAL A 21 11.08 -5.19 15.55
CA VAL A 21 11.22 -5.88 14.25
C VAL A 21 11.61 -7.32 14.55
N ARG A 22 10.83 -8.29 14.08
CA ARG A 22 11.11 -9.72 14.23
C ARG A 22 11.36 -10.36 12.89
N VAL A 23 12.37 -11.22 12.85
CA VAL A 23 12.65 -12.06 11.69
C VAL A 23 12.43 -13.50 12.10
N LEU A 24 11.49 -14.14 11.42
CA LEU A 24 11.07 -15.52 11.67
C LEU A 24 11.48 -16.41 10.50
N GLU A 25 11.75 -17.66 10.78
CA GLU A 25 11.88 -18.69 9.75
C GLU A 25 10.50 -18.96 9.14
N ARG A 26 10.39 -18.89 7.80
CA ARG A 26 9.10 -18.99 7.10
C ARG A 26 8.43 -20.37 7.26
N SER A 27 9.23 -21.44 7.30
CA SER A 27 8.73 -22.83 7.37
C SER A 27 8.19 -23.21 8.74
N SER A 28 8.85 -22.75 9.81
CA SER A 28 8.58 -23.17 11.19
C SER A 28 7.98 -22.08 12.08
N GLY A 29 8.06 -20.81 11.65
CA GLY A 29 7.72 -19.67 12.51
C GLY A 29 8.72 -19.40 13.63
N ARG A 30 9.83 -20.14 13.71
CA ARG A 30 10.85 -19.95 14.75
C ARG A 30 11.51 -18.58 14.62
N LEU A 31 11.67 -17.90 15.76
CA LEU A 31 12.34 -16.61 15.83
C LEU A 31 13.85 -16.76 15.52
N ARG A 32 14.32 -16.04 14.50
CA ARG A 32 15.75 -15.94 14.18
C ARG A 32 16.43 -14.82 14.95
N PHE A 33 15.79 -13.66 15.02
CA PHE A 33 16.18 -12.55 15.88
C PHE A 33 15.05 -11.52 16.04
N ALA A 34 15.18 -10.67 17.05
CA ALA A 34 14.35 -9.50 17.26
C ALA A 34 15.24 -8.26 17.45
N TYR A 35 14.81 -7.12 16.86
CA TYR A 35 15.49 -5.84 17.02
C TYR A 35 14.54 -4.83 17.66
N ARG A 36 14.95 -4.24 18.79
CA ARG A 36 14.12 -3.29 19.54
C ARG A 36 14.31 -1.87 18.98
N ILE A 37 13.22 -1.24 18.55
CA ILE A 37 13.14 0.17 18.17
C ILE A 37 12.68 1.03 19.35
N GLY A 38 11.90 0.46 20.26
CA GLY A 38 11.38 1.13 21.46
C GLY A 38 10.21 2.09 21.17
N SER A 39 9.54 1.93 20.04
CA SER A 39 8.35 2.69 19.67
C SER A 39 7.46 1.85 18.76
N PRO A 40 6.13 1.93 18.86
CA PRO A 40 5.22 1.18 18.01
C PRO A 40 5.55 1.32 16.53
N ILE A 41 5.55 0.20 15.78
CA ILE A 41 5.81 0.14 14.35
C ILE A 41 4.54 -0.36 13.67
N GLU A 42 3.79 0.56 13.06
CA GLU A 42 2.55 0.27 12.33
C GLU A 42 2.81 0.11 10.82
N SER A 43 3.92 0.64 10.32
CA SER A 43 4.32 0.48 8.93
C SER A 43 4.70 -0.96 8.60
N SER A 44 4.30 -1.46 7.43
CA SER A 44 4.72 -2.78 6.94
C SER A 44 6.19 -2.75 6.51
N PRO A 45 6.94 -3.85 6.67
CA PRO A 45 8.32 -3.95 6.22
C PRO A 45 8.44 -3.71 4.70
N MET A 46 9.44 -2.94 4.30
CA MET A 46 9.85 -2.78 2.90
C MET A 46 11.31 -3.21 2.77
N VAL A 47 11.50 -4.46 2.45
CA VAL A 47 12.85 -5.05 2.40
C VAL A 47 13.41 -5.04 0.98
N ARG A 48 14.62 -4.52 0.84
CA ARG A 48 15.40 -4.55 -0.39
C ARG A 48 16.89 -4.77 -0.08
N ASP A 49 17.50 -5.70 -0.77
CA ASP A 49 18.92 -6.02 -0.62
C ASP A 49 19.35 -6.35 0.82
N GLY A 50 18.43 -6.98 1.60
CA GLY A 50 18.65 -7.33 3.00
C GLY A 50 18.49 -6.17 3.98
N VAL A 51 18.08 -4.99 3.53
CA VAL A 51 17.78 -3.82 4.38
C VAL A 51 16.28 -3.58 4.44
N ASP A 52 15.75 -3.47 5.64
CA ASP A 52 14.35 -3.14 5.91
C ASP A 52 14.18 -1.64 6.18
N TYR A 53 13.28 -1.00 5.43
CA TYR A 53 12.97 0.43 5.52
C TYR A 53 11.57 0.62 6.07
N PHE A 54 11.44 1.35 7.18
CA PHE A 54 10.16 1.53 7.85
C PHE A 54 10.10 2.82 8.66
N GLY A 55 8.90 3.21 9.05
CA GLY A 55 8.64 4.32 9.95
C GLY A 55 8.07 3.86 11.29
N ALA A 56 8.24 4.65 12.33
CA ALA A 56 7.67 4.36 13.65
C ALA A 56 6.94 5.57 14.23
N TRP A 57 6.19 5.35 15.30
CA TRP A 57 5.38 6.38 15.94
C TRP A 57 6.21 7.49 16.58
N ASN A 58 7.48 7.23 16.93
CA ASN A 58 8.40 8.27 17.42
C ASN A 58 8.87 9.26 16.33
N GLY A 59 8.33 9.16 15.13
CA GLY A 59 8.62 10.08 14.03
C GLY A 59 9.96 9.84 13.35
N ASN A 60 10.54 8.66 13.49
CA ASN A 60 11.76 8.30 12.79
C ASN A 60 11.48 7.34 11.63
N VAL A 61 12.25 7.49 10.58
CA VAL A 61 12.43 6.50 9.51
C VAL A 61 13.71 5.74 9.79
N TYR A 62 13.67 4.44 9.61
CA TYR A 62 14.77 3.54 9.89
C TYR A 62 15.17 2.75 8.65
N ALA A 63 16.45 2.42 8.54
CA ALA A 63 16.98 1.37 7.70
C ALA A 63 17.73 0.37 8.59
N LEU A 64 17.25 -0.86 8.64
CA LEU A 64 17.80 -1.95 9.44
C LEU A 64 18.39 -3.02 8.55
N ASP A 65 19.71 -3.25 8.64
CA ASP A 65 20.36 -4.39 7.98
C ASP A 65 19.98 -5.68 8.71
N LEU A 66 19.17 -6.51 8.08
CA LEU A 66 18.65 -7.75 8.64
C LEU A 66 19.72 -8.83 8.79
N ARG A 67 20.79 -8.79 7.96
CA ARG A 67 21.92 -9.74 8.03
C ARG A 67 22.87 -9.37 9.15
N ARG A 68 23.25 -8.08 9.22
CA ARG A 68 24.15 -7.55 10.26
C ARG A 68 23.45 -7.24 11.57
N ARG A 69 22.10 -7.28 11.60
CA ARG A 69 21.23 -7.01 12.76
C ARG A 69 21.52 -5.66 13.42
N ARG A 70 21.77 -4.63 12.61
CA ARG A 70 22.10 -3.28 13.07
C ARG A 70 21.47 -2.23 12.18
N LEU A 71 21.25 -1.05 12.75
CA LEU A 71 20.80 0.12 11.99
C LEU A 71 21.89 0.54 11.00
N VAL A 72 21.49 0.77 9.75
CA VAL A 72 22.31 1.43 8.73
C VAL A 72 22.23 2.93 8.94
N TRP A 73 21.00 3.43 9.11
CA TRP A 73 20.73 4.84 9.42
C TRP A 73 19.36 5.02 10.06
N ARG A 74 19.16 6.20 10.65
CA ARG A 74 17.92 6.73 11.19
C ARG A 74 17.75 8.17 10.73
N PHE A 75 16.56 8.52 10.23
CA PHE A 75 16.19 9.89 9.88
C PHE A 75 15.02 10.36 10.76
N ARG A 76 15.17 11.54 11.42
CA ARG A 76 14.13 12.14 12.24
C ARG A 76 13.21 13.00 11.38
N SER A 77 11.98 12.53 11.17
CA SER A 77 10.91 13.29 10.52
C SER A 77 10.28 14.30 11.50
N GLY A 78 10.15 13.94 12.77
CA GLY A 78 9.54 14.80 13.79
C GLY A 78 8.03 14.63 13.93
N HIS A 79 7.37 13.83 13.09
CA HIS A 79 5.95 13.52 13.18
C HIS A 79 5.74 12.01 13.08
N LYS A 80 4.77 11.48 13.85
CA LYS A 80 4.36 10.06 13.81
C LYS A 80 4.31 9.54 12.38
N ILE A 81 4.83 8.33 12.16
CA ILE A 81 4.81 7.64 10.88
C ILE A 81 4.06 6.32 11.04
N THR A 82 3.00 6.15 10.25
CA THR A 82 2.22 4.91 10.11
C THR A 82 2.27 4.37 8.68
N SER A 83 2.56 5.27 7.73
CA SER A 83 2.78 4.92 6.32
C SER A 83 3.91 3.93 6.18
N SER A 84 3.74 2.90 5.37
CA SER A 84 4.85 2.04 4.97
C SER A 84 5.73 2.74 3.93
N ALA A 85 6.99 2.33 3.85
CA ALA A 85 7.91 2.85 2.85
C ALA A 85 7.60 2.27 1.46
N ALA A 86 7.84 3.06 0.42
CA ALA A 86 7.89 2.60 -0.97
C ALA A 86 9.27 2.85 -1.54
N LEU A 87 9.88 1.83 -2.16
CA LEU A 87 11.18 1.93 -2.80
C LEU A 87 11.02 1.95 -4.32
N ALA A 88 11.61 2.95 -4.97
CA ALA A 88 11.71 2.97 -6.42
C ALA A 88 12.98 3.70 -6.87
N GLY A 89 13.71 3.08 -7.81
CA GLY A 89 15.01 3.59 -8.23
C GLY A 89 15.97 3.75 -7.05
N ARG A 90 16.48 4.97 -6.86
CA ARG A 90 17.41 5.32 -5.78
C ARG A 90 16.72 6.15 -4.68
N SER A 91 15.48 5.83 -4.31
CA SER A 91 14.71 6.58 -3.31
C SER A 91 13.83 5.68 -2.45
N VAL A 92 13.83 5.99 -1.16
CA VAL A 92 12.81 5.57 -0.19
C VAL A 92 11.79 6.70 -0.09
N TYR A 93 10.52 6.40 -0.33
CA TYR A 93 9.41 7.34 -0.18
C TYR A 93 8.55 6.92 1.01
N ILE A 94 8.26 7.85 1.92
CA ILE A 94 7.45 7.59 3.10
C ILE A 94 6.71 8.85 3.54
N GLY A 95 5.48 8.69 3.99
CA GLY A 95 4.66 9.78 4.47
C GLY A 95 4.61 9.89 5.99
N ASP A 96 4.33 11.07 6.51
CA ASP A 96 4.16 11.29 7.95
C ASP A 96 2.84 12.00 8.30
N TYR A 97 2.51 12.04 9.58
CA TYR A 97 1.32 12.72 10.09
C TYR A 97 1.40 14.26 10.05
N GLY A 98 2.57 14.83 9.81
CA GLY A 98 2.73 16.27 9.52
C GLY A 98 2.34 16.65 8.10
N GLY A 99 1.81 15.71 7.31
CA GLY A 99 1.41 15.95 5.92
C GLY A 99 2.59 16.06 4.97
N ARG A 100 3.70 15.39 5.27
CA ARG A 100 4.87 15.40 4.42
C ARG A 100 5.07 14.06 3.74
N ILE A 101 5.50 14.12 2.50
CA ILE A 101 6.12 13.00 1.79
C ILE A 101 7.62 13.25 1.74
N LEU A 102 8.38 12.28 2.21
CA LEU A 102 9.84 12.30 2.27
C LEU A 102 10.37 11.45 1.12
N SER A 103 11.43 11.91 0.47
CA SER A 103 12.25 11.11 -0.43
C SER A 103 13.66 11.09 0.14
N LEU A 104 14.16 9.91 0.51
CA LEU A 104 15.46 9.71 1.15
C LEU A 104 16.36 8.81 0.29
N TRP A 105 17.68 8.98 0.40
CA TRP A 105 18.65 8.06 -0.17
C TRP A 105 18.65 6.74 0.60
N PRO A 106 18.48 5.56 -0.06
CA PRO A 106 18.41 4.28 0.64
C PRO A 106 19.68 3.94 1.45
N GLY A 107 20.86 4.27 0.93
CA GLY A 107 22.13 3.92 1.57
C GLY A 107 22.53 4.83 2.75
N SER A 108 21.96 6.04 2.88
CA SER A 108 22.41 7.00 3.89
C SER A 108 21.31 7.70 4.67
N GLY A 109 20.04 7.56 4.27
CA GLY A 109 18.93 8.29 4.87
C GLY A 109 18.95 9.82 4.61
N ARG A 110 19.92 10.34 3.84
CA ARG A 110 19.97 11.77 3.49
C ARG A 110 18.75 12.16 2.67
N VAL A 111 18.24 13.37 2.94
CA VAL A 111 17.08 13.91 2.23
C VAL A 111 17.41 14.16 0.77
N ARG A 112 16.60 13.67 -0.13
CA ARG A 112 16.58 14.07 -1.53
C ARG A 112 15.64 15.25 -1.74
N TRP A 113 14.44 15.15 -1.19
CA TRP A 113 13.46 16.21 -1.12
C TRP A 113 12.37 15.88 -0.10
N ILE A 114 11.69 16.91 0.39
CA ILE A 114 10.49 16.83 1.21
C ILE A 114 9.42 17.70 0.56
N ARG A 115 8.17 17.21 0.50
CA ARG A 115 7.02 17.98 -0.01
C ARG A 115 5.83 17.82 0.92
N ARG A 116 4.93 18.79 0.89
CA ARG A 116 3.69 18.78 1.66
C ARG A 116 2.51 18.36 0.82
N VAL A 117 1.56 17.64 1.44
CA VAL A 117 0.20 17.38 1.00
C VAL A 117 -0.78 18.02 1.97
N ASP A 118 -2.06 18.04 1.65
CA ASP A 118 -3.08 18.80 2.41
C ASP A 118 -3.54 18.10 3.70
N GLY A 119 -2.74 17.32 4.35
CA GLY A 119 -3.12 16.62 5.59
C GLY A 119 -2.29 15.35 5.79
N ARG A 120 -2.62 14.59 6.82
CA ARG A 120 -1.85 13.42 7.25
C ARG A 120 -1.68 12.39 6.15
N VAL A 121 -0.48 11.84 6.00
CA VAL A 121 -0.22 10.70 5.12
C VAL A 121 -0.26 9.43 5.98
N TYR A 122 -1.33 8.65 5.81
CA TYR A 122 -1.51 7.37 6.50
C TYR A 122 -1.13 6.19 5.60
N GLY A 123 -1.68 6.16 4.39
CA GLY A 123 -1.45 5.09 3.42
C GLY A 123 -0.05 5.13 2.81
N THR A 124 0.39 3.99 2.33
CA THR A 124 1.67 3.83 1.64
C THR A 124 1.65 4.57 0.29
N PRO A 125 2.66 5.38 -0.04
CA PRO A 125 2.78 5.96 -1.36
C PRO A 125 2.99 4.89 -2.43
N ALA A 126 2.42 5.07 -3.63
CA ALA A 126 2.74 4.21 -4.77
C ALA A 126 3.70 4.94 -5.71
N VAL A 127 4.64 4.20 -6.31
CA VAL A 127 5.61 4.76 -7.26
C VAL A 127 5.55 4.01 -8.57
N ALA A 128 5.31 4.71 -9.66
CA ALA A 128 5.31 4.12 -10.98
C ALA A 128 5.59 5.17 -12.07
N ARG A 129 6.33 4.78 -13.10
CA ARG A 129 6.58 5.58 -14.30
C ARG A 129 7.02 7.01 -14.00
N GLY A 130 7.99 7.19 -13.09
CA GLY A 130 8.56 8.50 -12.73
C GLY A 130 7.63 9.37 -11.86
N ARG A 131 6.59 8.78 -11.23
CA ARG A 131 5.62 9.48 -10.37
C ARG A 131 5.45 8.80 -9.03
N VAL A 132 5.21 9.63 -8.01
CA VAL A 132 4.91 9.23 -6.64
C VAL A 132 3.47 9.68 -6.35
N PHE A 133 2.60 8.74 -6.03
CA PHE A 133 1.18 8.98 -5.71
C PHE A 133 1.00 8.89 -4.20
N VAL A 134 0.61 9.98 -3.59
CA VAL A 134 0.57 10.14 -2.13
C VAL A 134 -0.88 10.33 -1.69
N PRO A 135 -1.45 9.38 -0.93
CA PRO A 135 -2.77 9.55 -0.35
C PRO A 135 -2.70 10.49 0.86
N SER A 136 -3.65 11.37 0.98
CA SER A 136 -3.80 12.24 2.15
C SER A 136 -5.11 11.95 2.86
N SER A 137 -5.04 11.45 4.10
CA SER A 137 -6.21 11.06 4.85
C SER A 137 -7.06 12.29 5.19
N THR A 138 -6.59 13.16 6.05
CA THR A 138 -7.36 14.36 6.48
C THR A 138 -7.50 15.43 5.39
N GLY A 139 -6.59 15.43 4.40
CA GLY A 139 -6.68 16.31 3.23
C GLY A 139 -7.66 15.83 2.15
N ARG A 140 -8.26 14.65 2.32
CA ARG A 140 -9.26 14.08 1.40
C ARG A 140 -8.81 14.13 -0.06
N SER A 141 -7.58 13.69 -0.33
CA SER A 141 -7.01 13.82 -1.66
C SER A 141 -5.97 12.75 -1.99
N LEU A 142 -5.75 12.55 -3.28
CA LEU A 142 -4.57 11.89 -3.82
C LEU A 142 -3.74 12.94 -4.58
N THR A 143 -2.47 13.08 -4.22
CA THR A 143 -1.54 14.02 -4.87
C THR A 143 -0.44 13.25 -5.59
N ALA A 144 -0.12 13.64 -6.81
CA ALA A 144 1.01 13.10 -7.56
C ALA A 144 2.17 14.09 -7.61
N PHE A 145 3.37 13.56 -7.37
CA PHE A 145 4.64 14.24 -7.58
C PHE A 145 5.46 13.51 -8.65
N SER A 146 6.38 14.21 -9.30
CA SER A 146 7.47 13.54 -10.01
C SER A 146 8.41 12.88 -9.00
N THR A 147 9.22 11.92 -9.44
CA THR A 147 10.28 11.35 -8.58
C THR A 147 11.34 12.39 -8.15
N GLY A 148 11.41 13.55 -8.84
CA GLY A 148 12.20 14.72 -8.44
C GLY A 148 11.47 15.68 -7.48
N GLY A 149 10.25 15.38 -7.04
CA GLY A 149 9.52 16.16 -6.04
C GLY A 149 8.69 17.32 -6.59
N ARG A 150 8.55 17.53 -7.90
CA ARG A 150 7.63 18.52 -8.47
C ARG A 150 6.19 18.01 -8.37
N ARG A 151 5.28 18.80 -7.77
CA ARG A 151 3.84 18.47 -7.75
C ARG A 151 3.28 18.51 -9.19
N LEU A 152 2.60 17.43 -9.58
CA LEU A 152 2.06 17.28 -10.93
C LEU A 152 0.55 17.55 -10.97
N TRP A 153 -0.18 16.94 -10.05
CA TRP A 153 -1.63 17.10 -9.95
C TRP A 153 -2.15 16.65 -8.58
N ARG A 154 -3.39 17.00 -8.29
CA ARG A 154 -4.12 16.55 -7.10
C ARG A 154 -5.58 16.27 -7.46
N VAL A 155 -6.12 15.19 -6.92
CA VAL A 155 -7.55 14.84 -7.01
C VAL A 155 -8.14 14.86 -5.61
N ARG A 156 -9.21 15.60 -5.43
CA ARG A 156 -9.98 15.65 -4.18
C ARG A 156 -11.09 14.60 -4.19
N THR A 157 -11.43 14.10 -2.99
CA THR A 157 -12.50 13.14 -2.73
C THR A 157 -13.49 13.73 -1.72
N GLY A 158 -14.66 13.12 -1.58
CA GLY A 158 -15.65 13.52 -0.59
C GLY A 158 -15.33 13.11 0.85
N GLY A 159 -14.40 12.17 1.03
CA GLY A 159 -14.00 11.62 2.34
C GLY A 159 -12.50 11.39 2.47
N TYR A 160 -12.07 10.92 3.63
CA TYR A 160 -10.67 10.61 3.91
C TYR A 160 -10.09 9.58 2.93
N VAL A 161 -8.80 9.70 2.59
CA VAL A 161 -8.08 8.73 1.76
C VAL A 161 -7.04 8.00 2.63
N TYR A 162 -7.48 6.94 3.30
CA TYR A 162 -6.58 6.03 4.03
C TYR A 162 -5.97 4.96 3.13
N SER A 163 -6.66 4.65 2.05
CA SER A 163 -6.30 3.64 1.07
C SER A 163 -4.94 3.93 0.43
N SER A 164 -4.03 2.96 0.44
CA SER A 164 -2.82 3.01 -0.38
C SER A 164 -3.19 2.87 -1.85
N PRO A 165 -2.66 3.69 -2.77
CA PRO A 165 -3.01 3.61 -4.17
C PRO A 165 -2.36 2.42 -4.88
N ALA A 166 -3.09 1.78 -5.80
CA ALA A 166 -2.58 0.78 -6.73
C ALA A 166 -2.42 1.40 -8.14
N VAL A 167 -1.36 1.02 -8.85
CA VAL A 167 -1.09 1.53 -10.21
C VAL A 167 -1.07 0.39 -11.21
N TRP A 168 -1.93 0.48 -12.23
CA TRP A 168 -1.99 -0.49 -13.33
C TRP A 168 -2.49 0.15 -14.62
N GLY A 169 -1.94 -0.24 -15.76
CA GLY A 169 -2.43 0.19 -17.08
C GLY A 169 -2.48 1.71 -17.30
N GLY A 170 -1.54 2.48 -16.67
CA GLY A 170 -1.53 3.95 -16.75
C GLY A 170 -2.61 4.64 -15.91
N ARG A 171 -3.23 3.89 -15.00
CA ARG A 171 -4.26 4.36 -14.05
C ARG A 171 -3.79 4.19 -12.62
N VAL A 172 -4.35 4.99 -11.73
CA VAL A 172 -4.20 4.88 -10.27
C VAL A 172 -5.56 4.61 -9.68
N TYR A 173 -5.66 3.59 -8.86
CA TYR A 173 -6.87 3.19 -8.14
C TYR A 173 -6.68 3.44 -6.66
N PHE A 174 -7.66 4.01 -5.99
CA PHE A 174 -7.65 4.25 -4.54
C PHE A 174 -9.06 4.37 -3.99
N GLY A 175 -9.22 3.99 -2.75
CA GLY A 175 -10.46 4.09 -2.01
C GLY A 175 -10.58 5.39 -1.23
N SER A 176 -11.81 5.78 -0.94
CA SER A 176 -12.12 6.92 -0.08
C SER A 176 -13.23 6.58 0.91
N TYR A 177 -13.24 7.28 2.03
CA TYR A 177 -14.30 7.20 3.04
C TYR A 177 -15.64 7.77 2.56
N ASP A 178 -15.69 8.38 1.37
CA ASP A 178 -16.95 8.71 0.71
C ASP A 178 -17.67 7.49 0.09
N GLY A 179 -17.15 6.28 0.35
CA GLY A 179 -17.73 5.01 -0.10
C GLY A 179 -17.40 4.66 -1.55
N ARG A 180 -16.42 5.32 -2.15
CA ARG A 180 -16.08 5.11 -3.56
C ARG A 180 -14.66 4.58 -3.76
N LEU A 181 -14.56 3.74 -4.78
CA LEU A 181 -13.31 3.40 -5.45
C LEU A 181 -13.14 4.37 -6.64
N TYR A 182 -11.99 5.00 -6.73
CA TYR A 182 -11.63 5.93 -7.79
C TYR A 182 -10.63 5.30 -8.74
N ALA A 183 -10.78 5.57 -10.04
CA ALA A 183 -9.75 5.37 -11.04
C ALA A 183 -9.41 6.70 -11.68
N VAL A 184 -8.13 7.07 -11.64
CA VAL A 184 -7.65 8.32 -12.24
C VAL A 184 -6.51 8.05 -13.23
N ARG A 185 -6.38 8.90 -14.25
CA ARG A 185 -5.27 8.82 -15.18
C ARG A 185 -3.96 9.20 -14.48
N ALA A 186 -2.98 8.30 -14.45
CA ALA A 186 -1.73 8.50 -13.74
C ALA A 186 -0.94 9.74 -14.22
N ARG A 187 -1.01 10.08 -15.53
CA ARG A 187 -0.25 11.22 -16.09
C ARG A 187 -0.81 12.58 -15.69
N GLY A 188 -2.13 12.75 -15.63
CA GLY A 188 -2.76 14.08 -15.50
C GLY A 188 -3.83 14.18 -14.41
N GLY A 189 -4.10 13.11 -13.62
CA GLY A 189 -5.05 13.17 -12.52
C GLY A 189 -6.53 13.23 -12.93
N ARG A 190 -6.86 13.14 -14.25
CA ARG A 190 -8.26 13.11 -14.68
C ARG A 190 -8.96 11.89 -14.11
N VAL A 191 -10.06 12.08 -13.39
CA VAL A 191 -10.93 11.00 -12.93
C VAL A 191 -11.54 10.32 -14.17
N LEU A 192 -11.30 9.01 -14.31
CA LEU A 192 -11.80 8.21 -15.41
C LEU A 192 -13.16 7.62 -15.06
N TRP A 193 -13.28 7.11 -13.85
CA TRP A 193 -14.53 6.61 -13.30
C TRP A 193 -14.49 6.58 -11.76
N ARG A 194 -15.67 6.48 -11.17
CA ARG A 194 -15.89 6.30 -9.72
C ARG A 194 -16.91 5.19 -9.56
N LEU A 195 -16.65 4.29 -8.63
CA LEU A 195 -17.55 3.18 -8.33
C LEU A 195 -17.98 3.25 -6.86
N ARG A 196 -19.29 3.27 -6.60
CA ARG A 196 -19.83 3.16 -5.23
C ARG A 196 -19.70 1.71 -4.76
N VAL A 197 -18.92 1.49 -3.69
CA VAL A 197 -18.70 0.17 -3.09
C VAL A 197 -19.72 -0.07 -1.96
N GLY A 198 -20.17 1.00 -1.31
CA GLY A 198 -20.92 0.99 -0.06
C GLY A 198 -19.94 1.02 1.12
N GLY A 199 -20.24 1.69 2.20
CA GLY A 199 -19.32 1.85 3.32
C GLY A 199 -17.97 2.52 2.95
N HIS A 200 -17.11 2.74 3.94
CA HIS A 200 -15.81 3.36 3.73
C HIS A 200 -14.84 2.40 3.02
N VAL A 201 -14.11 2.89 2.01
CA VAL A 201 -13.07 2.12 1.31
C VAL A 201 -11.71 2.55 1.84
N SER A 202 -11.20 1.84 2.86
CA SER A 202 -9.92 2.15 3.51
C SER A 202 -8.76 1.27 3.07
N GLY A 203 -9.03 0.03 2.66
CA GLY A 203 -8.02 -0.91 2.20
C GLY A 203 -7.40 -0.50 0.85
N ALA A 204 -6.18 -0.95 0.59
CA ALA A 204 -5.54 -0.77 -0.70
C ALA A 204 -6.26 -1.60 -1.77
N PRO A 205 -6.64 -1.05 -2.93
CA PRO A 205 -7.13 -1.85 -4.03
C PRO A 205 -6.05 -2.79 -4.56
N ALA A 206 -6.45 -3.97 -5.03
CA ALA A 206 -5.58 -4.89 -5.75
C ALA A 206 -6.05 -5.04 -7.19
N VAL A 207 -5.11 -5.08 -8.14
CA VAL A 207 -5.44 -5.33 -9.55
C VAL A 207 -4.89 -6.69 -9.95
N VAL A 208 -5.78 -7.61 -10.33
CA VAL A 208 -5.46 -8.97 -10.77
C VAL A 208 -6.17 -9.23 -12.09
N ALA A 209 -5.43 -9.66 -13.10
CA ALA A 209 -5.97 -10.00 -14.43
C ALA A 209 -6.90 -8.92 -15.04
N GLY A 210 -6.58 -7.64 -14.85
CA GLY A 210 -7.37 -6.53 -15.39
C GLY A 210 -8.64 -6.20 -14.60
N VAL A 211 -8.86 -6.86 -13.47
CA VAL A 211 -9.96 -6.57 -12.52
C VAL A 211 -9.37 -5.87 -11.30
N VAL A 212 -9.92 -4.73 -10.92
CA VAL A 212 -9.58 -4.03 -9.68
C VAL A 212 -10.56 -4.44 -8.57
N TYR A 213 -10.03 -4.86 -7.44
CA TYR A 213 -10.77 -5.28 -6.27
C TYR A 213 -10.62 -4.27 -5.16
N ALA A 214 -11.72 -3.96 -4.48
CA ALA A 214 -11.73 -3.09 -3.30
C ALA A 214 -12.72 -3.63 -2.27
N GLY A 215 -12.30 -3.61 -1.01
CA GLY A 215 -13.15 -3.92 0.14
C GLY A 215 -13.63 -2.66 0.85
N SER A 216 -14.75 -2.76 1.57
CA SER A 216 -15.32 -1.65 2.34
C SER A 216 -15.72 -2.08 3.73
N THR A 217 -15.95 -1.09 4.62
CA THR A 217 -16.44 -1.32 5.99
C THR A 217 -17.87 -1.85 6.05
N ALA A 218 -18.61 -1.86 4.94
CA ALA A 218 -19.91 -2.50 4.82
C ALA A 218 -19.81 -4.00 4.46
N GLU A 219 -18.69 -4.63 4.80
CA GLU A 219 -18.41 -6.05 4.60
C GLU A 219 -18.58 -6.53 3.14
N ARG A 220 -18.23 -5.67 2.17
CA ARG A 220 -18.37 -5.95 0.75
C ARG A 220 -17.03 -5.84 0.05
N ILE A 221 -16.75 -6.83 -0.82
CA ILE A 221 -15.68 -6.74 -1.82
C ILE A 221 -16.33 -6.59 -3.18
N VAL A 222 -15.87 -5.63 -3.95
CA VAL A 222 -16.28 -5.40 -5.33
C VAL A 222 -15.09 -5.61 -6.24
N GLY A 223 -15.27 -6.44 -7.29
CA GLY A 223 -14.34 -6.55 -8.42
C GLY A 223 -14.92 -5.81 -9.62
N ALA A 224 -14.17 -4.90 -10.21
CA ALA A 224 -14.59 -4.13 -11.37
C ALA A 224 -13.54 -4.20 -12.49
N ASP A 225 -13.99 -4.16 -13.73
CA ASP A 225 -13.10 -3.98 -14.87
C ASP A 225 -12.25 -2.72 -14.67
N ALA A 226 -10.95 -2.88 -14.67
CA ALA A 226 -10.02 -1.81 -14.32
C ALA A 226 -10.05 -0.65 -15.33
N ARG A 227 -10.47 -0.89 -16.58
CA ARG A 227 -10.53 0.15 -17.62
C ARG A 227 -11.82 0.96 -17.56
N THR A 228 -12.95 0.29 -17.34
CA THR A 228 -14.29 0.88 -17.48
C THR A 228 -14.99 1.15 -16.15
N GLY A 229 -14.60 0.46 -15.08
CA GLY A 229 -15.29 0.50 -13.78
C GLY A 229 -16.56 -0.36 -13.74
N ARG A 230 -16.88 -1.13 -14.80
CA ARG A 230 -18.03 -2.05 -14.81
C ARG A 230 -17.83 -3.12 -13.75
N VAL A 231 -18.81 -3.29 -12.86
CA VAL A 231 -18.78 -4.31 -11.83
C VAL A 231 -18.83 -5.70 -12.45
N LEU A 232 -17.90 -6.55 -12.07
CA LEU A 232 -17.78 -7.95 -12.52
C LEU A 232 -18.03 -8.92 -11.37
N LEU A 233 -17.76 -8.51 -10.14
CA LEU A 233 -17.94 -9.32 -8.94
C LEU A 233 -18.49 -8.46 -7.81
N ARG A 234 -19.49 -9.00 -7.08
CA ARG A 234 -19.89 -8.52 -5.76
C ARG A 234 -19.79 -9.71 -4.81
N PHE A 235 -18.94 -9.57 -3.80
CA PHE A 235 -18.76 -10.61 -2.80
C PHE A 235 -19.29 -10.08 -1.47
N PRO A 236 -20.36 -10.67 -0.93
CA PRO A 236 -20.86 -10.37 0.41
C PRO A 236 -19.88 -10.99 1.43
N HIS A 237 -19.86 -10.51 2.65
CA HIS A 237 -19.02 -11.00 3.75
C HIS A 237 -17.51 -10.74 3.60
N GLY A 238 -17.09 -9.79 2.75
CA GLY A 238 -15.72 -9.37 2.64
C GLY A 238 -15.33 -8.37 3.73
N GLN A 239 -14.06 -8.37 4.13
CA GLN A 239 -13.52 -7.32 4.99
C GLN A 239 -13.03 -6.12 4.17
N TYR A 240 -12.83 -4.99 4.87
CA TYR A 240 -12.18 -3.80 4.30
C TYR A 240 -10.68 -4.03 3.99
N VAL A 241 -10.12 -5.19 4.38
CA VAL A 241 -8.72 -5.56 4.17
C VAL A 241 -8.44 -5.78 2.69
N PRO A 242 -7.22 -5.48 2.22
CA PRO A 242 -6.85 -5.69 0.82
C PRO A 242 -7.00 -7.14 0.39
N VAL A 243 -7.46 -7.32 -0.84
CA VAL A 243 -7.43 -8.61 -1.51
C VAL A 243 -6.00 -8.88 -1.95
N SER A 244 -5.52 -10.10 -1.80
CA SER A 244 -4.23 -10.54 -2.34
C SER A 244 -4.42 -11.54 -3.47
N GLY A 245 -3.44 -11.63 -4.36
CA GLY A 245 -3.50 -12.58 -5.47
C GLY A 245 -2.16 -12.73 -6.18
N ASN A 246 -1.95 -13.88 -6.82
CA ASN A 246 -0.72 -14.22 -7.54
C ASN A 246 -0.90 -14.28 -9.08
N GLY A 247 -1.96 -13.65 -9.59
CA GLY A 247 -2.31 -13.66 -11.02
C GLY A 247 -3.20 -14.83 -11.45
N ARG A 248 -3.21 -15.96 -10.72
CA ARG A 248 -4.07 -17.12 -10.96
C ARG A 248 -5.13 -17.28 -9.88
N ARG A 249 -4.76 -17.07 -8.62
CA ARG A 249 -5.64 -17.15 -7.45
C ARG A 249 -5.82 -15.78 -6.85
N LEU A 250 -7.05 -15.49 -6.46
CA LEU A 250 -7.41 -14.31 -5.69
C LEU A 250 -7.80 -14.78 -4.30
N LEU A 251 -7.17 -14.25 -3.28
CA LEU A 251 -7.55 -14.49 -1.90
C LEU A 251 -8.46 -13.35 -1.44
N LEU A 252 -9.71 -13.67 -1.16
CA LEU A 252 -10.70 -12.74 -0.61
C LEU A 252 -10.75 -12.93 0.90
N HIS A 253 -10.53 -11.85 1.63
CA HIS A 253 -10.59 -11.88 3.09
C HIS A 253 -12.02 -11.66 3.55
N GLY A 254 -12.66 -12.70 4.06
CA GLY A 254 -13.91 -12.62 4.79
C GLY A 254 -13.69 -12.40 6.28
N TYR A 255 -14.76 -12.12 7.03
CA TYR A 255 -14.69 -11.79 8.46
C TYR A 255 -14.05 -12.90 9.30
N SER A 256 -14.38 -14.16 9.02
CA SER A 256 -13.87 -15.34 9.73
C SER A 256 -13.28 -16.40 8.79
N ARG A 257 -13.22 -16.13 7.48
CA ARG A 257 -12.80 -17.11 6.47
C ARG A 257 -11.95 -16.44 5.41
N LEU A 258 -11.02 -17.22 4.88
CA LEU A 258 -10.23 -16.86 3.70
C LEU A 258 -10.77 -17.66 2.51
N TYR A 259 -11.14 -16.98 1.43
CA TYR A 259 -11.64 -17.60 0.22
C TYR A 259 -10.59 -17.54 -0.87
N ALA A 260 -10.22 -18.70 -1.41
CA ALA A 260 -9.38 -18.78 -2.60
C ALA A 260 -10.29 -18.90 -3.83
N VAL A 261 -10.23 -17.93 -4.72
CA VAL A 261 -11.02 -17.87 -5.95
C VAL A 261 -10.08 -17.98 -7.15
N GLU A 262 -10.40 -18.89 -8.07
CA GLU A 262 -9.71 -19.01 -9.35
C GLU A 262 -10.62 -18.53 -10.47
N ALA A 263 -10.03 -17.99 -11.54
CA ALA A 263 -10.79 -17.68 -12.74
C ALA A 263 -11.35 -18.99 -13.34
N ALA A 264 -12.66 -19.04 -13.59
CA ALA A 264 -13.26 -20.17 -14.27
C ALA A 264 -12.55 -20.38 -15.61
N ARG A 265 -12.12 -21.62 -15.89
CA ARG A 265 -11.61 -21.99 -17.20
C ARG A 265 -12.74 -21.78 -18.21
N ARG A 266 -12.52 -20.94 -19.23
CA ARG A 266 -13.47 -20.84 -20.34
C ARG A 266 -13.67 -22.24 -20.90
N PRO A 267 -14.91 -22.75 -21.06
CA PRO A 267 -15.14 -24.00 -21.77
C PRO A 267 -14.48 -23.88 -23.15
N ARG A 268 -13.69 -24.87 -23.51
CA ARG A 268 -13.17 -24.97 -24.88
C ARG A 268 -14.39 -25.09 -25.80
N THR A 269 -14.63 -24.11 -26.63
CA THR A 269 -15.61 -24.23 -27.73
C THR A 269 -15.19 -25.42 -28.58
N PRO A 270 -16.08 -26.41 -28.80
CA PRO A 270 -15.76 -27.53 -29.70
C PRO A 270 -15.43 -26.93 -31.09
N ARG A 271 -14.30 -27.31 -31.65
CA ARG A 271 -14.01 -27.00 -33.05
C ARG A 271 -15.08 -27.69 -33.87
N ARG A 272 -15.94 -26.92 -34.53
CA ARG A 272 -16.80 -27.47 -35.60
C ARG A 272 -15.86 -28.09 -36.65
N ARG A 273 -16.04 -29.37 -36.90
CA ARG A 273 -15.44 -30.05 -38.07
C ARG A 273 -16.16 -29.63 -39.31
#